data_20559f8547b93bffff5eeaf6603f2b57
#
_entry.id   20559f8547b93bffff5eeaf6603f2b57
#
_cell.length_a   1.000
_cell.length_b   1.000
_cell.length_c   1.000
_cell.angle_alpha   90.00
_cell.angle_beta   90.00
_cell.angle_gamma   90.00
#
_symmetry.space_group_name_H-M   'P 1'
#
loop_
_entity.id
_entity.type
_entity.pdbx_description
1 polymer ?
#
loop_
_entity_poly.entity_id
_entity_poly.type
_entity_poly.pdbx_seq_one_letter_code
_entity_poly.pdbx_strand_id
1 'polypeptide(L)'
;CYDYWVAKVPFREAVRKQVFPGCCALLLLVITMLAQTSELGGVRDHFGMSKLELISVDTVIMSKYVQMLLWPGTRSVLYDPPTSGIAWNVAISAVCWLLAAVLFVRMGKRQPLILFAGATFILLLIPVLNLFPITTLMNDRYLYLPSIPFFALIFAGAMQLLERLRDRILVHVLPGKSRSGYFLPAVFGVLVLSMLTRFSWQTERYLTIWRDGLTLWQYTSTQVPEIPVVQIQLANSYHSQGDSERAVNILRHALQQTKPDELDRERMQQKIREWSSVK
;
A
#
# COMPACT_ATOMS: atom_id res chain seq x y z
N CYS A 1 -0.61 -21.18 -8.82
CA CYS A 1 0.07 -20.53 -9.96
C CYS A 1 1.46 -21.12 -10.20
N TYR A 2 2.34 -21.20 -9.17
CA TYR A 2 3.70 -21.75 -9.33
C TYR A 2 3.68 -23.18 -9.91
N ASP A 3 2.92 -24.07 -9.30
CA ASP A 3 2.84 -25.48 -9.71
C ASP A 3 2.42 -25.62 -11.18
N TYR A 4 1.46 -24.82 -11.63
CA TYR A 4 0.94 -24.88 -13.00
C TYR A 4 1.88 -24.21 -14.01
N TRP A 5 2.34 -22.98 -13.73
CA TRP A 5 3.11 -22.21 -14.72
C TRP A 5 4.60 -22.53 -14.73
N VAL A 6 5.18 -22.82 -13.57
CA VAL A 6 6.64 -23.04 -13.44
C VAL A 6 6.96 -24.53 -13.34
N ALA A 7 6.31 -25.26 -12.44
CA ALA A 7 6.56 -26.69 -12.24
C ALA A 7 5.84 -27.59 -13.24
N LYS A 8 4.96 -27.01 -14.11
CA LYS A 8 4.23 -27.73 -15.17
C LYS A 8 3.35 -28.88 -14.66
N VAL A 9 2.89 -28.81 -13.43
CA VAL A 9 1.97 -29.75 -12.83
C VAL A 9 0.58 -29.64 -13.51
N PRO A 10 -0.13 -30.73 -13.80
CA PRO A 10 -1.48 -30.69 -14.35
C PRO A 10 -2.42 -29.84 -13.48
N PHE A 11 -3.28 -29.06 -14.11
CA PHE A 11 -4.17 -28.11 -13.43
C PHE A 11 -4.97 -28.74 -12.29
N ARG A 12 -5.54 -29.96 -12.54
CA ARG A 12 -6.32 -30.67 -11.51
C ARG A 12 -5.51 -31.00 -10.26
N GLU A 13 -4.27 -31.40 -10.44
CA GLU A 13 -3.37 -31.74 -9.33
C GLU A 13 -2.92 -30.47 -8.59
N ALA A 14 -2.60 -29.41 -9.32
CA ALA A 14 -2.26 -28.13 -8.76
C ALA A 14 -3.41 -27.56 -7.90
N VAL A 15 -4.67 -27.65 -8.36
CA VAL A 15 -5.85 -27.25 -7.60
C VAL A 15 -6.04 -28.13 -6.37
N ARG A 16 -5.93 -29.46 -6.50
CA ARG A 16 -6.10 -30.39 -5.37
C ARG A 16 -5.14 -30.09 -4.21
N LYS A 17 -3.89 -29.73 -4.52
CA LYS A 17 -2.90 -29.32 -3.51
C LYS A 17 -3.29 -28.04 -2.76
N GLN A 18 -4.09 -27.19 -3.38
CA GLN A 18 -4.52 -25.90 -2.81
C GLN A 18 -5.86 -25.96 -2.06
N VAL A 19 -6.59 -27.08 -2.10
CA VAL A 19 -7.91 -27.20 -1.43
C VAL A 19 -7.79 -26.97 0.07
N PHE A 20 -6.88 -27.66 0.74
CA PHE A 20 -6.70 -27.51 2.19
C PHE A 20 -6.25 -26.09 2.60
N PRO A 21 -5.18 -25.51 2.03
CA PRO A 21 -4.82 -24.12 2.30
C PRO A 21 -5.95 -23.12 1.98
N GLY A 22 -6.71 -23.38 0.90
CA GLY A 22 -7.85 -22.54 0.52
C GLY A 22 -8.98 -22.59 1.54
N CYS A 23 -9.31 -23.77 2.05
CA CYS A 23 -10.30 -23.91 3.12
C CYS A 23 -9.85 -23.18 4.41
N CYS A 24 -8.58 -23.29 4.79
CA CYS A 24 -8.03 -22.57 5.93
C CYS A 24 -8.11 -21.05 5.73
N ALA A 25 -7.77 -20.56 4.54
CA ALA A 25 -7.86 -19.13 4.23
C ALA A 25 -9.30 -18.62 4.28
N LEU A 26 -10.27 -19.37 3.76
CA LEU A 26 -11.69 -19.04 3.84
C LEU A 26 -12.19 -19.02 5.29
N LEU A 27 -11.79 -20.00 6.10
CA LEU A 27 -12.14 -20.03 7.52
C LEU A 27 -11.61 -18.80 8.26
N LEU A 28 -10.34 -18.44 8.03
CA LEU A 28 -9.74 -17.24 8.61
C LEU A 28 -10.45 -15.97 8.14
N LEU A 29 -10.84 -15.88 6.86
CA LEU A 29 -11.60 -14.75 6.33
C LEU A 29 -12.94 -14.60 7.07
N VAL A 30 -13.68 -15.71 7.24
CA VAL A 30 -14.98 -15.70 7.97
C VAL A 30 -14.78 -15.26 9.41
N ILE A 31 -13.79 -15.82 10.12
CA ILE A 31 -13.48 -15.43 11.51
C ILE A 31 -13.15 -13.94 11.58
N THR A 32 -12.32 -13.42 10.67
CA THR A 32 -11.95 -12.01 10.63
C THR A 32 -13.17 -11.12 10.38
N MET A 33 -14.06 -11.50 9.46
CA MET A 33 -15.29 -10.74 9.20
C MET A 33 -16.22 -10.72 10.41
N LEU A 34 -16.39 -11.86 11.08
CA LEU A 34 -17.20 -11.94 12.30
C LEU A 34 -16.61 -11.08 13.43
N ALA A 35 -15.31 -11.10 13.60
CA ALA A 35 -14.63 -10.28 14.61
C ALA A 35 -14.77 -8.77 14.30
N GLN A 36 -14.67 -8.35 13.05
CA GLN A 36 -14.86 -6.95 12.66
C GLN A 36 -16.28 -6.45 12.91
N THR A 37 -17.28 -7.30 12.69
CA THR A 37 -18.69 -6.92 12.96
C THR A 37 -18.98 -6.76 14.44
N SER A 38 -18.32 -7.53 15.32
CA SER A 38 -18.55 -7.49 16.77
C SER A 38 -17.84 -6.32 17.46
N GLU A 39 -16.59 -6.02 17.06
CA GLU A 39 -15.74 -5.05 17.77
C GLU A 39 -15.87 -3.62 17.24
N LEU A 40 -16.15 -3.44 15.96
CA LEU A 40 -16.17 -2.12 15.30
C LEU A 40 -17.58 -1.56 15.08
N GLY A 41 -18.63 -2.23 15.61
CA GLY A 41 -20.01 -1.75 15.49
C GLY A 41 -20.65 -1.92 14.12
N GLY A 42 -20.10 -2.82 13.30
CA GLY A 42 -20.61 -3.14 11.97
C GLY A 42 -19.60 -2.86 10.85
N VAL A 43 -19.89 -3.45 9.71
CA VAL A 43 -19.17 -3.19 8.47
C VAL A 43 -19.50 -1.76 8.05
N ARG A 44 -18.54 -0.84 8.12
CA ARG A 44 -18.74 0.52 7.62
C ARG A 44 -19.07 0.44 6.13
N ASP A 45 -20.13 1.07 5.72
CA ASP A 45 -20.44 1.24 4.31
C ASP A 45 -19.24 1.95 3.62
N HIS A 46 -19.00 1.63 2.37
CA HIS A 46 -17.83 2.15 1.62
C HIS A 46 -17.95 3.66 1.38
N PHE A 47 -17.95 4.45 2.46
CA PHE A 47 -17.98 5.91 2.41
C PHE A 47 -19.11 6.47 1.52
N GLY A 48 -20.24 5.76 1.39
CA GLY A 48 -21.35 6.14 0.53
C GLY A 48 -21.08 6.04 -0.97
N MET A 49 -19.95 5.44 -1.37
CA MET A 49 -19.56 5.29 -2.78
C MET A 49 -20.29 4.13 -3.46
N SER A 50 -20.69 4.34 -4.71
CA SER A 50 -21.16 3.27 -5.57
C SER A 50 -20.01 2.29 -5.91
N LYS A 51 -20.35 1.06 -6.34
CA LYS A 51 -19.35 0.06 -6.74
C LYS A 51 -18.43 0.53 -7.88
N LEU A 52 -18.94 1.34 -8.81
CA LEU A 52 -18.15 1.89 -9.91
C LEU A 52 -17.17 2.97 -9.43
N GLU A 53 -17.60 3.82 -8.51
CA GLU A 53 -16.72 4.80 -7.88
C GLU A 53 -15.61 4.10 -7.10
N LEU A 54 -15.95 3.05 -6.35
CA LEU A 54 -14.98 2.27 -5.59
C LEU A 54 -13.93 1.63 -6.50
N ILE A 55 -14.31 0.96 -7.60
CA ILE A 55 -13.38 0.39 -8.59
C ILE A 55 -12.50 1.50 -9.20
N SER A 56 -13.07 2.67 -9.44
CA SER A 56 -12.33 3.82 -9.96
C SER A 56 -11.26 4.30 -8.97
N VAL A 57 -11.63 4.42 -7.70
CA VAL A 57 -10.71 4.77 -6.62
C VAL A 57 -9.63 3.70 -6.45
N ASP A 58 -9.99 2.42 -6.46
CA ASP A 58 -9.03 1.29 -6.34
C ASP A 58 -8.03 1.27 -7.49
N THR A 59 -8.44 1.61 -8.71
CA THR A 59 -7.54 1.72 -9.86
C THR A 59 -6.46 2.77 -9.62
N VAL A 60 -6.82 3.90 -9.01
CA VAL A 60 -5.87 4.96 -8.63
C VAL A 60 -5.01 4.53 -7.45
N ILE A 61 -5.60 3.87 -6.43
CA ILE A 61 -4.88 3.34 -5.27
C ILE A 61 -3.80 2.34 -5.70
N MET A 62 -4.11 1.42 -6.61
CA MET A 62 -3.13 0.48 -7.15
C MET A 62 -1.93 1.20 -7.79
N SER A 63 -2.18 2.28 -8.53
CA SER A 63 -1.10 3.08 -9.12
C SER A 63 -0.28 3.82 -8.06
N LYS A 64 -0.93 4.33 -7.01
CA LYS A 64 -0.24 4.92 -5.85
C LYS A 64 0.60 3.89 -5.10
N TYR A 65 0.14 2.65 -4.95
CA TYR A 65 0.94 1.57 -4.35
C TYR A 65 2.22 1.28 -5.13
N VAL A 66 2.14 1.21 -6.47
CA VAL A 66 3.33 1.08 -7.31
C VAL A 66 4.26 2.29 -7.14
N GLN A 67 3.71 3.50 -7.12
CA GLN A 67 4.48 4.71 -6.85
C GLN A 67 5.19 4.66 -5.50
N MET A 68 4.50 4.23 -4.43
CA MET A 68 5.08 4.10 -3.09
C MET A 68 6.21 3.07 -3.03
N LEU A 69 6.13 1.97 -3.78
CA LEU A 69 7.18 0.97 -3.88
C LEU A 69 8.41 1.50 -4.63
N LEU A 70 8.20 2.29 -5.70
CA LEU A 70 9.29 2.84 -6.51
C LEU A 70 9.92 4.08 -5.88
N TRP A 71 9.07 4.94 -5.32
CA TRP A 71 9.49 6.23 -4.77
C TRP A 71 8.64 6.59 -3.57
N PRO A 72 8.99 6.09 -2.37
CA PRO A 72 8.27 6.44 -1.15
C PRO A 72 8.39 7.95 -0.89
N GLY A 73 7.26 8.63 -0.96
CA GLY A 73 7.13 10.06 -0.65
C GLY A 73 6.95 10.31 0.85
N THR A 74 6.03 11.21 1.20
CA THR A 74 5.61 11.42 2.59
C THR A 74 4.92 10.15 3.10
N ARG A 75 5.37 9.67 4.26
CA ARG A 75 4.77 8.53 4.95
C ARG A 75 3.78 9.04 5.98
N SER A 76 2.65 8.39 6.07
CA SER A 76 1.62 8.69 7.07
C SER A 76 1.06 7.39 7.65
N VAL A 77 0.51 7.46 8.85
CA VAL A 77 -0.20 6.32 9.47
C VAL A 77 -1.49 6.01 8.72
N LEU A 78 -2.13 7.05 8.21
CA LEU A 78 -3.35 6.98 7.40
C LEU A 78 -3.14 7.80 6.13
N TYR A 79 -3.71 7.31 5.04
CA TYR A 79 -3.72 7.99 3.75
C TYR A 79 -5.15 8.30 3.36
N ASP A 80 -5.35 9.49 2.83
CA ASP A 80 -6.61 9.92 2.24
C ASP A 80 -6.47 10.03 0.72
N PRO A 81 -6.75 8.94 -0.02
CA PRO A 81 -6.74 9.01 -1.48
C PRO A 81 -7.92 9.87 -1.96
N PRO A 82 -7.73 10.72 -2.98
CA PRO A 82 -8.83 11.51 -3.52
C PRO A 82 -9.93 10.59 -4.05
N THR A 83 -11.17 10.84 -3.62
CA THR A 83 -12.36 10.08 -4.00
C THR A 83 -13.24 10.83 -5.01
N SER A 84 -13.02 12.13 -5.20
CA SER A 84 -13.76 12.98 -6.13
C SER A 84 -12.83 13.69 -7.11
N GLY A 85 -13.34 14.03 -8.29
CA GLY A 85 -12.55 14.73 -9.32
C GLY A 85 -11.42 13.90 -9.95
N ILE A 86 -11.45 12.55 -9.80
CA ILE A 86 -10.35 11.64 -10.15
C ILE A 86 -10.44 11.08 -11.58
N ALA A 87 -11.40 11.50 -12.40
CA ALA A 87 -11.65 10.91 -13.72
C ALA A 87 -10.38 10.82 -14.61
N TRP A 88 -9.55 11.87 -14.61
CA TRP A 88 -8.30 11.88 -15.35
C TRP A 88 -7.27 10.89 -14.76
N ASN A 89 -7.16 10.84 -13.45
CA ASN A 89 -6.26 9.89 -12.76
C ASN A 89 -6.68 8.44 -13.01
N VAL A 90 -7.99 8.18 -13.02
CA VAL A 90 -8.55 6.86 -13.35
C VAL A 90 -8.21 6.47 -14.78
N ALA A 91 -8.42 7.39 -15.77
CA ALA A 91 -8.12 7.12 -17.17
C ALA A 91 -6.64 6.79 -17.38
N ILE A 92 -5.73 7.60 -16.83
CA ILE A 92 -4.28 7.35 -16.93
C ILE A 92 -3.93 6.02 -16.27
N SER A 93 -4.40 5.79 -15.04
CA SER A 93 -4.11 4.55 -14.30
C SER A 93 -4.62 3.31 -15.05
N ALA A 94 -5.84 3.35 -15.59
CA ALA A 94 -6.42 2.25 -16.35
C ALA A 94 -5.60 1.94 -17.62
N VAL A 95 -5.18 2.96 -18.35
CA VAL A 95 -4.32 2.79 -19.54
C VAL A 95 -2.96 2.19 -19.12
N CYS A 96 -2.33 2.70 -18.07
CA CYS A 96 -1.06 2.15 -17.56
C CYS A 96 -1.19 0.68 -17.14
N TRP A 97 -2.28 0.32 -16.45
CA TRP A 97 -2.52 -1.06 -16.03
C TRP A 97 -2.82 -1.99 -17.21
N LEU A 98 -3.55 -1.51 -18.23
CA LEU A 98 -3.79 -2.25 -19.45
C LEU A 98 -2.48 -2.52 -20.21
N LEU A 99 -1.65 -1.49 -20.36
CA LEU A 99 -0.32 -1.63 -21.00
C LEU A 99 0.57 -2.58 -20.21
N ALA A 100 0.59 -2.48 -18.88
CA ALA A 100 1.32 -3.39 -18.01
C ALA A 100 0.84 -4.83 -18.19
N ALA A 101 -0.47 -5.09 -18.20
CA ALA A 101 -1.05 -6.41 -18.41
C ALA A 101 -0.65 -7.00 -19.76
N VAL A 102 -0.75 -6.23 -20.85
CA VAL A 102 -0.32 -6.66 -22.19
C VAL A 102 1.18 -7.01 -22.19
N LEU A 103 2.01 -6.19 -21.56
CA LEU A 103 3.45 -6.41 -21.47
C LEU A 103 3.76 -7.67 -20.66
N PHE A 104 3.11 -7.87 -19.51
CA PHE A 104 3.27 -9.05 -18.67
C PHE A 104 2.87 -10.34 -19.39
N VAL A 105 1.75 -10.33 -20.11
CA VAL A 105 1.31 -11.50 -20.90
C VAL A 105 2.31 -11.82 -22.01
N ARG A 106 2.83 -10.79 -22.71
CA ARG A 106 3.83 -10.99 -23.77
C ARG A 106 5.15 -11.52 -23.22
N MET A 107 5.64 -10.97 -22.12
CA MET A 107 6.88 -11.42 -21.48
C MET A 107 6.71 -12.78 -20.83
N GLY A 108 5.58 -13.05 -20.21
CA GLY A 108 5.28 -14.30 -19.52
C GLY A 108 5.20 -15.51 -20.45
N LYS A 109 4.85 -15.32 -21.73
CA LYS A 109 4.93 -16.39 -22.74
C LYS A 109 6.36 -16.91 -22.94
N ARG A 110 7.37 -16.05 -22.73
CA ARG A 110 8.79 -16.41 -22.84
C ARG A 110 9.40 -16.78 -21.50
N GLN A 111 8.91 -16.21 -20.42
CA GLN A 111 9.46 -16.35 -19.08
C GLN A 111 8.31 -16.53 -18.06
N PRO A 112 7.89 -17.78 -17.78
CA PRO A 112 6.76 -18.09 -16.88
C PRO A 112 6.92 -17.50 -15.47
N LEU A 113 8.17 -17.33 -15.00
CA LEU A 113 8.46 -16.77 -13.69
C LEU A 113 8.03 -15.30 -13.58
N ILE A 114 8.14 -14.52 -14.66
CA ILE A 114 7.65 -13.14 -14.71
C ILE A 114 6.12 -13.12 -14.55
N LEU A 115 5.42 -14.00 -15.28
CA LEU A 115 3.98 -14.10 -15.18
C LEU A 115 3.54 -14.54 -13.77
N PHE A 116 4.25 -15.50 -13.18
CA PHE A 116 4.00 -15.95 -11.81
C PHE A 116 4.17 -14.81 -10.80
N ALA A 117 5.28 -14.06 -10.84
CA ALA A 117 5.56 -12.99 -9.91
C ALA A 117 4.59 -11.82 -10.08
N GLY A 118 4.24 -11.44 -11.32
CA GLY A 118 3.23 -10.40 -11.60
C GLY A 118 1.84 -10.79 -11.10
N ALA A 119 1.41 -12.04 -11.35
CA ALA A 119 0.14 -12.55 -10.85
C ALA A 119 0.12 -12.62 -9.31
N THR A 120 1.24 -13.02 -8.69
CA THR A 120 1.38 -13.05 -7.23
C THR A 120 1.28 -11.64 -6.65
N PHE A 121 1.91 -10.63 -7.28
CA PHE A 121 1.79 -9.23 -6.87
C PHE A 121 0.32 -8.78 -6.85
N ILE A 122 -0.41 -8.99 -7.94
CA ILE A 122 -1.83 -8.63 -8.03
C ILE A 122 -2.67 -9.43 -7.03
N LEU A 123 -2.45 -10.74 -6.92
CA LEU A 123 -3.19 -11.61 -5.99
C LEU A 123 -3.04 -11.15 -4.53
N LEU A 124 -1.84 -10.72 -4.13
CA LEU A 124 -1.57 -10.22 -2.78
C LEU A 124 -2.17 -8.83 -2.53
N LEU A 125 -2.48 -8.05 -3.57
CA LEU A 125 -3.19 -6.78 -3.45
C LEU A 125 -4.71 -6.95 -3.36
N ILE A 126 -5.30 -8.02 -3.93
CA ILE A 126 -6.76 -8.22 -3.94
C ILE A 126 -7.41 -8.09 -2.55
N PRO A 127 -6.89 -8.68 -1.47
CA PRO A 127 -7.52 -8.57 -0.15
C PRO A 127 -7.53 -7.16 0.44
N VAL A 128 -6.66 -6.28 -0.05
CA VAL A 128 -6.46 -4.91 0.44
C VAL A 128 -6.98 -3.84 -0.53
N LEU A 129 -7.46 -4.25 -1.69
CA LEU A 129 -8.36 -3.44 -2.50
C LEU A 129 -9.74 -3.43 -1.83
N ASN A 130 -10.41 -2.31 -1.89
CA ASN A 130 -11.66 -2.05 -1.17
C ASN A 130 -12.86 -2.86 -1.71
N LEU A 131 -12.60 -4.08 -2.23
CA LEU A 131 -13.63 -5.04 -2.64
C LEU A 131 -14.47 -5.53 -1.45
N PHE A 132 -13.85 -5.55 -0.27
CA PHE A 132 -14.49 -5.81 1.01
C PHE A 132 -14.39 -4.55 1.87
N PRO A 133 -15.40 -4.26 2.71
CA PRO A 133 -15.34 -3.09 3.58
C PRO A 133 -14.18 -3.20 4.57
N ILE A 134 -13.20 -2.32 4.42
CA ILE A 134 -12.07 -2.18 5.33
C ILE A 134 -12.08 -0.76 5.93
N THR A 135 -11.51 -0.63 7.11
CA THR A 135 -11.51 0.62 7.89
C THR A 135 -10.73 1.76 7.26
N THR A 136 -9.82 1.46 6.35
CA THR A 136 -8.98 2.46 5.67
C THR A 136 -8.86 2.13 4.19
N LEU A 137 -9.11 3.11 3.32
CA LEU A 137 -9.03 2.94 1.86
C LEU A 137 -7.62 2.58 1.39
N MET A 138 -6.58 3.10 2.03
CA MET A 138 -5.19 2.92 1.62
C MET A 138 -4.26 2.92 2.85
N ASN A 139 -3.26 2.02 2.84
CA ASN A 139 -2.24 1.98 3.89
C ASN A 139 -0.93 1.37 3.33
N ASP A 140 0.23 1.86 3.77
CA ASP A 140 1.55 1.36 3.34
C ASP A 140 1.85 -0.05 3.86
N ARG A 141 1.33 -0.42 5.03
CA ARG A 141 1.47 -1.79 5.59
C ARG A 141 0.91 -2.88 4.66
N TYR A 142 -0.01 -2.55 3.79
CA TYR A 142 -0.58 -3.49 2.82
C TYR A 142 0.42 -3.89 1.73
N LEU A 143 1.53 -3.17 1.61
CA LEU A 143 2.58 -3.45 0.62
C LEU A 143 3.66 -4.42 1.10
N TYR A 144 3.67 -4.84 2.37
CA TYR A 144 4.73 -5.73 2.88
C TYR A 144 4.86 -7.02 2.06
N LEU A 145 3.78 -7.76 1.87
CA LEU A 145 3.81 -8.99 1.08
C LEU A 145 3.90 -8.73 -0.43
N PRO A 146 3.13 -7.80 -1.03
CA PRO A 146 3.23 -7.49 -2.46
C PRO A 146 4.61 -6.96 -2.88
N SER A 147 5.36 -6.31 -1.99
CA SER A 147 6.70 -5.80 -2.32
C SER A 147 7.68 -6.90 -2.72
N ILE A 148 7.55 -8.10 -2.18
CA ILE A 148 8.46 -9.22 -2.47
C ILE A 148 8.44 -9.60 -3.96
N PRO A 149 7.31 -10.01 -4.56
CA PRO A 149 7.28 -10.31 -5.98
C PRO A 149 7.52 -9.08 -6.86
N PHE A 150 7.15 -7.87 -6.41
CA PHE A 150 7.40 -6.64 -7.15
C PHE A 150 8.89 -6.35 -7.31
N PHE A 151 9.67 -6.38 -6.23
CA PHE A 151 11.11 -6.15 -6.29
C PHE A 151 11.85 -7.30 -6.97
N ALA A 152 11.37 -8.54 -6.85
CA ALA A 152 11.90 -9.66 -7.62
C ALA A 152 11.78 -9.44 -9.13
N LEU A 153 10.62 -8.90 -9.60
CA LEU A 153 10.42 -8.53 -11.01
C LEU A 153 11.35 -7.42 -11.46
N ILE A 154 11.47 -6.35 -10.66
CA ILE A 154 12.36 -5.23 -10.98
C ILE A 154 13.79 -5.70 -11.07
N PHE A 155 14.24 -6.49 -10.09
CA PHE A 155 15.60 -7.03 -10.08
C PHE A 155 15.88 -7.92 -11.30
N ALA A 156 14.97 -8.88 -11.59
CA ALA A 156 15.11 -9.75 -12.76
C ALA A 156 15.12 -8.95 -14.07
N GLY A 157 14.26 -7.94 -14.20
CA GLY A 157 14.24 -7.05 -15.37
C GLY A 157 15.52 -6.22 -15.51
N ALA A 158 16.02 -5.68 -14.40
CA ALA A 158 17.27 -4.93 -14.37
C ALA A 158 18.48 -5.78 -14.77
N MET A 159 18.56 -7.01 -14.25
CA MET A 159 19.64 -7.95 -14.63
C MET A 159 19.62 -8.28 -16.12
N GLN A 160 18.43 -8.56 -16.67
CA GLN A 160 18.30 -8.81 -18.12
C GLN A 160 18.66 -7.60 -18.96
N LEU A 161 18.30 -6.39 -18.51
CA LEU A 161 18.65 -5.15 -19.19
C LEU A 161 20.16 -4.94 -19.16
N LEU A 162 20.80 -5.16 -18.00
CA LEU A 162 22.26 -5.06 -17.84
C LEU A 162 23.00 -6.03 -18.76
N GLU A 163 22.54 -7.28 -18.85
CA GLU A 163 23.13 -8.27 -19.78
C GLU A 163 23.03 -7.80 -21.23
N ARG A 164 21.86 -7.35 -21.67
CA ARG A 164 21.65 -6.83 -23.03
C ARG A 164 22.48 -5.60 -23.33
N LEU A 165 22.57 -4.67 -22.37
CA LEU A 165 23.42 -3.47 -22.52
C LEU A 165 24.89 -3.84 -22.57
N ARG A 166 25.34 -4.74 -21.70
CA ARG A 166 26.71 -5.25 -21.70
C ARG A 166 27.08 -5.83 -23.07
N ASP A 167 26.23 -6.71 -23.60
CA ASP A 167 26.51 -7.38 -24.88
C ASP A 167 26.54 -6.38 -26.03
N ARG A 168 25.66 -5.37 -26.05
CA ARG A 168 25.68 -4.30 -27.06
C ARG A 168 26.92 -3.41 -26.95
N ILE A 169 27.30 -3.02 -25.73
CA ILE A 169 28.48 -2.14 -25.51
C ILE A 169 29.77 -2.88 -25.84
N LEU A 170 29.89 -4.15 -25.42
CA LEU A 170 31.10 -4.96 -25.72
C LEU A 170 31.27 -5.16 -27.21
N VAL A 171 30.21 -5.42 -27.96
CA VAL A 171 30.26 -5.66 -29.40
C VAL A 171 30.59 -4.38 -30.19
N HIS A 172 30.12 -3.21 -29.78
CA HIS A 172 30.18 -2.01 -30.61
C HIS A 172 31.20 -0.98 -30.16
N VAL A 173 31.63 -0.98 -28.90
CA VAL A 173 32.45 0.11 -28.34
C VAL A 173 33.86 -0.31 -27.96
N LEU A 174 34.10 -1.56 -27.59
CA LEU A 174 35.39 -2.05 -27.06
C LEU A 174 35.78 -3.45 -27.55
N PRO A 175 36.08 -3.66 -28.83
CA PRO A 175 36.59 -4.93 -29.28
C PRO A 175 38.02 -5.15 -28.68
N GLY A 176 38.11 -6.06 -27.70
CA GLY A 176 39.42 -6.51 -27.19
C GLY A 176 39.77 -6.22 -25.72
N LYS A 177 38.89 -5.62 -24.90
CA LYS A 177 39.17 -5.40 -23.47
C LYS A 177 38.24 -6.20 -22.55
N SER A 178 38.76 -7.31 -22.03
CA SER A 178 38.10 -8.17 -21.02
C SER A 178 37.70 -7.49 -19.68
N ARG A 179 38.26 -6.29 -19.39
CA ARG A 179 38.00 -5.57 -18.12
C ARG A 179 36.68 -4.80 -18.05
N SER A 180 35.97 -4.63 -19.17
CA SER A 180 34.70 -3.87 -19.21
C SER A 180 33.51 -4.63 -18.66
N GLY A 181 33.58 -5.94 -18.41
CA GLY A 181 32.47 -6.77 -17.98
C GLY A 181 31.92 -6.43 -16.60
N TYR A 182 32.71 -5.81 -15.74
CA TYR A 182 32.32 -5.48 -14.36
C TYR A 182 31.80 -4.05 -14.16
N PHE A 183 32.00 -3.17 -15.14
CA PHE A 183 31.70 -1.74 -15.01
C PHE A 183 30.15 -1.53 -14.82
N LEU A 184 29.35 -2.08 -15.69
CA LEU A 184 27.88 -1.94 -15.60
C LEU A 184 27.29 -2.57 -14.32
N PRO A 185 27.65 -3.81 -13.93
CA PRO A 185 27.26 -4.36 -12.63
C PRO A 185 27.72 -3.50 -11.43
N ALA A 186 28.92 -2.94 -11.48
CA ALA A 186 29.42 -2.07 -10.41
C ALA A 186 28.61 -0.78 -10.31
N VAL A 187 28.32 -0.11 -11.43
CA VAL A 187 27.45 1.09 -11.45
C VAL A 187 26.07 0.76 -10.91
N PHE A 188 25.49 -0.36 -11.34
CA PHE A 188 24.18 -0.81 -10.81
C PHE A 188 24.25 -1.08 -9.30
N GLY A 189 25.29 -1.74 -8.81
CA GLY A 189 25.52 -1.97 -7.39
C GLY A 189 25.60 -0.67 -6.59
N VAL A 190 26.32 0.34 -7.09
CA VAL A 190 26.41 1.67 -6.47
C VAL A 190 25.05 2.37 -6.43
N LEU A 191 24.26 2.29 -7.52
CA LEU A 191 22.91 2.86 -7.55
C LEU A 191 21.99 2.19 -6.53
N VAL A 192 22.00 0.86 -6.46
CA VAL A 192 21.21 0.10 -5.46
C VAL A 192 21.64 0.48 -4.05
N LEU A 193 22.94 0.52 -3.77
CA LEU A 193 23.47 0.89 -2.46
C LEU A 193 23.07 2.33 -2.07
N SER A 194 23.16 3.27 -2.99
CA SER A 194 22.75 4.66 -2.74
C SER A 194 21.26 4.77 -2.46
N MET A 195 20.43 4.00 -3.16
CA MET A 195 18.98 3.92 -2.93
C MET A 195 18.67 3.32 -1.55
N LEU A 196 19.33 2.22 -1.18
CA LEU A 196 19.20 1.59 0.13
C LEU A 196 19.60 2.54 1.27
N THR A 197 20.73 3.24 1.12
CA THR A 197 21.20 4.23 2.10
C THR A 197 20.19 5.36 2.26
N ARG A 198 19.66 5.89 1.17
CA ARG A 198 18.64 6.93 1.20
C ARG A 198 17.37 6.46 1.90
N PHE A 199 16.88 5.27 1.58
CA PHE A 199 15.66 4.74 2.19
C PHE A 199 15.85 4.38 3.67
N SER A 200 17.02 3.88 4.05
CA SER A 200 17.37 3.64 5.45
C SER A 200 17.36 4.95 6.24
N TRP A 201 17.99 5.99 5.73
CA TRP A 201 18.00 7.31 6.37
C TRP A 201 16.60 7.93 6.48
N GLN A 202 15.76 7.79 5.43
CA GLN A 202 14.39 8.24 5.47
C GLN A 202 13.56 7.44 6.48
N THR A 203 13.81 6.14 6.62
CA THR A 203 13.13 5.28 7.60
C THR A 203 13.53 5.66 9.03
N GLU A 204 14.81 5.89 9.29
CA GLU A 204 15.29 6.33 10.60
C GLU A 204 14.61 7.65 11.03
N ARG A 205 14.53 8.63 10.14
CA ARG A 205 13.80 9.87 10.41
C ARG A 205 12.31 9.63 10.68
N TYR A 206 11.68 8.73 9.96
CA TYR A 206 10.27 8.41 10.17
C TYR A 206 10.04 7.67 11.48
N LEU A 207 10.99 6.86 11.95
CA LEU A 207 10.89 6.16 13.23
C LEU A 207 10.83 7.12 14.42
N THR A 208 11.42 8.31 14.32
CA THR A 208 11.32 9.32 15.39
C THR A 208 9.89 9.80 15.64
N ILE A 209 9.02 9.72 14.63
CA ILE A 209 7.61 10.11 14.72
C ILE A 209 6.82 9.08 15.53
N TRP A 210 7.26 7.83 15.58
CA TRP A 210 6.65 6.74 16.32
C TRP A 210 7.08 6.66 17.79
N ARG A 211 7.82 7.65 18.26
CA ARG A 211 8.36 7.67 19.62
C ARG A 211 7.26 7.66 20.69
N ASP A 212 6.20 8.41 20.47
CA ASP A 212 5.03 8.49 21.33
C ASP A 212 3.76 8.82 20.53
N GLY A 213 2.60 8.54 21.15
CA GLY A 213 1.32 8.73 20.49
C GLY A 213 1.02 10.18 20.12
N LEU A 214 1.47 11.15 20.93
CA LEU A 214 1.24 12.56 20.64
C LEU A 214 2.02 13.00 19.39
N THR A 215 3.32 12.73 19.34
CA THR A 215 4.17 13.04 18.18
C THR A 215 3.62 12.41 16.90
N LEU A 216 3.18 11.14 17.00
CA LEU A 216 2.60 10.40 15.88
C LEU A 216 1.34 11.07 15.33
N TRP A 217 0.39 11.41 16.21
CA TRP A 217 -0.88 11.96 15.78
C TRP A 217 -0.78 13.45 15.41
N GLN A 218 0.14 14.21 16.02
CA GLN A 218 0.48 15.56 15.57
C GLN A 218 1.00 15.54 14.13
N TYR A 219 1.99 14.68 13.84
CA TYR A 219 2.51 14.52 12.47
C TYR A 219 1.40 14.10 11.50
N THR A 220 0.60 13.10 11.87
CA THR A 220 -0.47 12.59 11.01
C THR A 220 -1.52 13.65 10.72
N SER A 221 -1.89 14.48 11.71
CA SER A 221 -2.85 15.57 11.55
C SER A 221 -2.36 16.69 10.61
N THR A 222 -1.05 16.87 10.46
CA THR A 222 -0.50 17.81 9.45
C THR A 222 -0.59 17.25 8.03
N GLN A 223 -0.63 15.94 7.86
CA GLN A 223 -0.70 15.29 6.54
C GLN A 223 -2.15 15.10 6.06
N VAL A 224 -3.03 14.73 6.97
CA VAL A 224 -4.43 14.41 6.68
C VAL A 224 -5.37 15.01 7.74
N PRO A 225 -5.49 16.35 7.80
CA PRO A 225 -6.27 17.05 8.81
C PRO A 225 -7.77 16.78 8.71
N GLU A 226 -8.26 16.39 7.54
CA GLU A 226 -9.69 16.21 7.26
C GLU A 226 -10.23 14.86 7.74
N ILE A 227 -9.37 13.91 8.15
CA ILE A 227 -9.82 12.60 8.63
C ILE A 227 -10.28 12.69 10.09
N PRO A 228 -11.56 12.44 10.41
CA PRO A 228 -12.10 12.55 11.75
C PRO A 228 -11.36 11.69 12.78
N VAL A 229 -11.02 10.45 12.43
CA VAL A 229 -10.30 9.51 13.31
C VAL A 229 -8.94 10.06 13.72
N VAL A 230 -8.21 10.78 12.85
CA VAL A 230 -6.92 11.39 13.17
C VAL A 230 -7.09 12.45 14.27
N GLN A 231 -8.12 13.29 14.16
CA GLN A 231 -8.41 14.32 15.14
C GLN A 231 -8.84 13.73 16.50
N ILE A 232 -9.63 12.64 16.47
CA ILE A 232 -10.01 11.91 17.68
C ILE A 232 -8.77 11.34 18.39
N GLN A 233 -7.86 10.73 17.65
CA GLN A 233 -6.65 10.15 18.23
C GLN A 233 -5.66 11.20 18.74
N LEU A 234 -5.55 12.33 18.04
CA LEU A 234 -4.78 13.48 18.50
C LEU A 234 -5.34 14.02 19.82
N ALA A 235 -6.65 14.20 19.89
CA ALA A 235 -7.33 14.63 21.13
C ALA A 235 -7.13 13.62 22.27
N ASN A 236 -7.26 12.32 22.02
CA ASN A 236 -6.96 11.27 22.99
C ASN A 236 -5.53 11.39 23.54
N SER A 237 -4.56 11.67 22.65
CA SER A 237 -3.15 11.79 23.04
C SER A 237 -2.90 13.01 23.94
N TYR A 238 -3.56 14.16 23.68
CA TYR A 238 -3.50 15.31 24.57
C TYR A 238 -4.18 15.05 25.91
N HIS A 239 -5.36 14.44 25.89
CA HIS A 239 -6.08 14.08 27.11
C HIS A 239 -5.27 13.11 28.01
N SER A 240 -4.63 12.11 27.41
CA SER A 240 -3.77 11.17 28.16
C SER A 240 -2.55 11.83 28.81
N GLN A 241 -2.12 13.00 28.33
CA GLN A 241 -1.07 13.81 28.92
C GLN A 241 -1.60 14.84 29.94
N GLY A 242 -2.89 14.82 30.23
CA GLY A 242 -3.55 15.73 31.18
C GLY A 242 -4.02 17.06 30.57
N ASP A 243 -3.81 17.31 29.29
CA ASP A 243 -4.25 18.54 28.61
C ASP A 243 -5.65 18.34 27.99
N SER A 244 -6.65 18.21 28.89
CA SER A 244 -8.04 18.02 28.49
C SER A 244 -8.62 19.24 27.75
N GLU A 245 -8.13 20.44 28.04
CA GLU A 245 -8.61 21.67 27.39
C GLU A 245 -8.25 21.68 25.90
N ARG A 246 -6.99 21.39 25.58
CA ARG A 246 -6.58 21.24 24.16
C ARG A 246 -7.31 20.11 23.46
N ALA A 247 -7.46 18.96 24.13
CA ALA A 247 -8.19 17.83 23.58
C ALA A 247 -9.62 18.19 23.18
N VAL A 248 -10.36 18.90 24.04
CA VAL A 248 -11.73 19.36 23.77
C VAL A 248 -11.74 20.37 22.62
N ASN A 249 -10.78 21.32 22.60
CA ASN A 249 -10.71 22.32 21.54
C ASN A 249 -10.44 21.68 20.16
N ILE A 250 -9.57 20.66 20.08
CA ILE A 250 -9.31 19.90 18.85
C ILE A 250 -10.60 19.23 18.36
N LEU A 251 -11.35 18.57 19.23
CA LEU A 251 -12.61 17.90 18.84
C LEU A 251 -13.68 18.88 18.39
N ARG A 252 -13.82 20.04 19.06
CA ARG A 252 -14.75 21.10 18.64
C ARG A 252 -14.41 21.66 17.27
N HIS A 253 -13.14 21.88 17.02
CA HIS A 253 -12.66 22.37 15.73
C HIS A 253 -12.86 21.31 14.63
N ALA A 254 -12.57 20.04 14.94
CA ALA A 254 -12.77 18.94 14.03
C ALA A 254 -14.25 18.77 13.62
N LEU A 255 -15.19 18.89 14.55
CA LEU A 255 -16.63 18.86 14.26
C LEU A 255 -17.09 19.94 13.26
N GLN A 256 -16.37 21.05 13.18
CA GLN A 256 -16.69 22.15 12.26
C GLN A 256 -16.02 21.99 10.89
N GLN A 257 -14.81 21.47 10.86
CA GLN A 257 -13.97 21.45 9.65
C GLN A 257 -14.01 20.12 8.91
N THR A 258 -14.09 19.00 9.64
CA THR A 258 -14.20 17.67 9.02
C THR A 258 -15.68 17.36 8.74
N LYS A 259 -15.94 16.43 7.84
CA LYS A 259 -17.30 15.89 7.61
C LYS A 259 -17.40 14.51 8.27
N PRO A 260 -17.47 14.44 9.62
CA PRO A 260 -17.55 13.17 10.32
C PRO A 260 -18.85 12.46 9.97
N ASP A 261 -18.79 11.13 9.82
CA ASP A 261 -19.98 10.30 9.80
C ASP A 261 -20.72 10.40 11.15
N GLU A 262 -21.92 9.85 11.23
CA GLU A 262 -22.75 9.95 12.42
C GLU A 262 -22.05 9.35 13.64
N LEU A 263 -21.38 8.21 13.47
CA LEU A 263 -20.67 7.50 14.53
C LEU A 263 -19.47 8.30 15.06
N ASP A 264 -18.65 8.86 14.18
CA ASP A 264 -17.51 9.67 14.61
C ASP A 264 -17.97 10.98 15.24
N ARG A 265 -19.07 11.57 14.76
CA ARG A 265 -19.69 12.77 15.37
C ARG A 265 -20.15 12.48 16.80
N GLU A 266 -20.87 11.37 17.01
CA GLU A 266 -21.31 10.97 18.34
C GLU A 266 -20.14 10.73 19.30
N ARG A 267 -19.10 10.02 18.83
CA ARG A 267 -17.86 9.78 19.59
C ARG A 267 -17.18 11.08 20.01
N MET A 268 -17.04 12.04 19.09
CA MET A 268 -16.46 13.35 19.40
C MET A 268 -17.29 14.09 20.43
N GLN A 269 -18.61 14.13 20.27
CA GLN A 269 -19.50 14.81 21.21
C GLN A 269 -19.50 14.15 22.60
N GLN A 270 -19.48 12.83 22.66
CA GLN A 270 -19.38 12.09 23.92
C GLN A 270 -18.08 12.48 24.66
N LYS A 271 -16.93 12.42 23.98
CA LYS A 271 -15.64 12.80 24.60
C LYS A 271 -15.60 14.26 25.04
N ILE A 272 -16.17 15.17 24.27
CA ILE A 272 -16.29 16.57 24.68
C ILE A 272 -17.08 16.71 25.99
N ARG A 273 -18.21 16.01 26.13
CA ARG A 273 -19.01 16.02 27.37
C ARG A 273 -18.24 15.44 28.54
N GLU A 274 -17.62 14.27 28.36
CA GLU A 274 -16.84 13.60 29.41
C GLU A 274 -15.66 14.45 29.89
N TRP A 275 -14.89 15.00 28.98
CA TRP A 275 -13.66 15.73 29.32
C TRP A 275 -13.91 17.18 29.75
N SER A 276 -15.06 17.76 29.39
CA SER A 276 -15.47 19.08 29.88
C SER A 276 -16.04 19.04 31.31
N SER A 277 -16.48 17.86 31.78
CA SER A 277 -17.04 17.68 33.12
C SER A 277 -15.99 17.41 34.21
N VAL A 278 -14.75 17.10 33.79
CA VAL A 278 -13.61 16.90 34.72
C VAL A 278 -12.89 18.25 34.87
N LYS A 279 -13.41 19.10 35.78
CA LYS A 279 -12.74 20.29 36.28
C LYS A 279 -12.32 20.09 37.72
#